data_810357554fee53c292151a503e3df198
#
_entry.id   810357554fee53c292151a503e3df198
#
_cell.length_a   1.000
_cell.length_b   1.000
_cell.length_c   1.000
_cell.angle_alpha   90.00
_cell.angle_beta   90.00
_cell.angle_gamma   90.00
#
_symmetry.space_group_name_H-M   'P 1'
#
loop_
_entity.id
_entity.type
_entity.pdbx_description
1 polymer ?
#
loop_
_entity_poly.entity_id
_entity_poly.type
_entity_poly.pdbx_seq_one_letter_code
_entity_poly.pdbx_strand_id
1 'polypeptide(L)'
;MDSYTIEDSLYPTVKFIDNDTIACFGDKDIRLYTMVEEPKEKTVIDLEGREMQGVFYNSTCVGYIALADPGSGSKYKIYTYGSNGSQKSVVSYSDSYDKIYAAQDEIIVVGDMDCSIFRLNGSTKFKYSFSKKLVNVVPDANKEEYVVISESETQIIALK
;
A
#
# COMPACT_ATOMS: atom_id res chain seq x y z
N MET A 1 -23.30 -22.93 -9.03
CA MET A 1 -21.95 -22.39 -8.69
C MET A 1 -21.50 -21.62 -9.92
N ASP A 2 -21.66 -20.31 -9.86
CA ASP A 2 -21.33 -19.46 -11.01
C ASP A 2 -19.84 -19.27 -11.07
N SER A 3 -19.22 -19.62 -12.19
CA SER A 3 -17.79 -19.41 -12.44
C SER A 3 -17.62 -18.10 -13.19
N TYR A 4 -16.83 -17.19 -12.63
CA TYR A 4 -16.39 -16.00 -13.34
C TYR A 4 -15.09 -16.32 -14.09
N THR A 5 -15.08 -16.13 -15.40
CA THR A 5 -13.86 -16.21 -16.20
C THR A 5 -13.16 -14.87 -16.15
N ILE A 6 -12.01 -14.81 -15.48
CA ILE A 6 -11.12 -13.66 -15.54
C ILE A 6 -10.21 -13.89 -16.74
N GLU A 7 -10.45 -13.15 -17.82
CA GLU A 7 -9.72 -13.33 -19.08
C GLU A 7 -8.30 -12.76 -18.98
N ASP A 8 -7.30 -13.58 -19.37
CA ASP A 8 -5.92 -13.21 -19.67
C ASP A 8 -5.12 -12.42 -18.61
N SER A 9 -5.45 -12.55 -17.32
CA SER A 9 -4.67 -11.93 -16.24
C SER A 9 -4.37 -12.93 -15.13
N LEU A 10 -3.16 -12.85 -14.58
CA LEU A 10 -2.75 -13.61 -13.42
C LEU A 10 -2.94 -12.76 -12.14
N TYR A 11 -3.66 -13.29 -11.16
CA TYR A 11 -3.88 -12.61 -9.87
C TYR A 11 -3.18 -13.36 -8.73
N PRO A 12 -1.90 -13.11 -8.49
CA PRO A 12 -1.13 -13.81 -7.46
C PRO A 12 -1.59 -13.45 -6.03
N THR A 13 -2.25 -12.31 -5.86
CA THR A 13 -2.71 -11.84 -4.55
C THR A 13 -4.18 -11.47 -4.62
N VAL A 14 -4.97 -12.13 -3.76
CA VAL A 14 -6.39 -11.84 -3.57
C VAL A 14 -6.65 -11.64 -2.07
N LYS A 15 -7.26 -10.51 -1.71
CA LYS A 15 -7.48 -10.10 -0.32
C LYS A 15 -8.84 -9.50 -0.10
N PHE A 16 -9.47 -9.83 1.04
CA PHE A 16 -10.54 -9.02 1.58
C PHE A 16 -9.95 -7.71 2.10
N ILE A 17 -10.48 -6.58 1.65
CA ILE A 17 -10.09 -5.25 2.12
C ILE A 17 -11.06 -4.70 3.15
N ASP A 18 -12.30 -5.23 3.14
CA ASP A 18 -13.31 -5.06 4.17
C ASP A 18 -14.23 -6.30 4.18
N ASN A 19 -15.38 -6.24 4.89
CA ASN A 19 -16.30 -7.36 5.02
C ASN A 19 -16.94 -7.79 3.68
N ASP A 20 -17.08 -6.86 2.75
CA ASP A 20 -17.87 -7.02 1.53
C ASP A 20 -17.07 -6.76 0.25
N THR A 21 -15.79 -6.44 0.35
CA THR A 21 -14.97 -6.08 -0.81
C THR A 21 -13.70 -6.93 -0.89
N ILE A 22 -13.49 -7.54 -2.05
CA ILE A 22 -12.26 -8.26 -2.41
C ILE A 22 -11.45 -7.41 -3.38
N ALA A 23 -10.13 -7.34 -3.15
CA ALA A 23 -9.15 -6.82 -4.08
C ALA A 23 -8.33 -7.96 -4.69
N CYS A 24 -8.29 -8.02 -6.01
CA CYS A 24 -7.47 -8.93 -6.80
C CYS A 24 -6.33 -8.10 -7.42
N PHE A 25 -5.09 -8.40 -7.02
CA PHE A 25 -3.90 -7.72 -7.53
C PHE A 25 -3.28 -8.58 -8.63
N GLY A 26 -3.36 -8.11 -9.85
CA GLY A 26 -2.94 -8.81 -11.06
C GLY A 26 -1.69 -8.24 -11.71
N ASP A 27 -1.25 -8.87 -12.76
CA ASP A 27 -0.09 -8.45 -13.56
C ASP A 27 -0.40 -7.26 -14.49
N LYS A 28 -1.68 -7.03 -14.79
CA LYS A 28 -2.14 -5.94 -15.66
C LYS A 28 -3.03 -4.93 -14.98
N ASP A 29 -3.75 -5.35 -13.94
CA ASP A 29 -4.75 -4.53 -13.27
C ASP A 29 -4.92 -4.90 -11.79
N ILE A 30 -5.61 -4.04 -11.05
CA ILE A 30 -6.18 -4.35 -9.75
C ILE A 30 -7.70 -4.31 -9.92
N ARG A 31 -8.39 -5.38 -9.57
CA ARG A 31 -9.85 -5.47 -9.63
C ARG A 31 -10.46 -5.49 -8.23
N LEU A 32 -11.48 -4.70 -8.04
CA LEU A 32 -12.27 -4.68 -6.81
C LEU A 32 -13.64 -5.28 -7.08
N TYR A 33 -14.04 -6.23 -6.25
CA TYR A 33 -15.34 -6.88 -6.31
C TYR A 33 -16.11 -6.64 -5.02
N THR A 34 -17.38 -6.32 -5.13
CA THR A 34 -18.29 -6.45 -3.98
C THR A 34 -18.80 -7.88 -3.88
N MET A 35 -18.92 -8.37 -2.65
CA MET A 35 -19.34 -9.76 -2.33
C MET A 35 -20.71 -9.80 -1.66
N VAL A 36 -21.52 -8.76 -1.77
CA VAL A 36 -22.89 -8.71 -1.26
C VAL A 36 -23.79 -9.46 -2.21
N GLU A 37 -24.48 -10.50 -1.73
CA GLU A 37 -25.36 -11.43 -2.48
C GLU A 37 -24.62 -12.20 -3.57
N GLU A 38 -24.17 -11.54 -4.63
CA GLU A 38 -23.39 -12.12 -5.73
C GLU A 38 -22.13 -11.27 -5.97
N PRO A 39 -20.99 -11.89 -6.35
CA PRO A 39 -19.80 -11.16 -6.71
C PRO A 39 -20.05 -10.20 -7.89
N LYS A 40 -19.80 -8.92 -7.70
CA LYS A 40 -19.90 -7.90 -8.78
C LYS A 40 -18.61 -7.12 -8.87
N GLU A 41 -18.09 -6.99 -10.10
CA GLU A 41 -16.97 -6.10 -10.34
C GLU A 41 -17.38 -4.66 -10.03
N LYS A 42 -16.64 -4.03 -9.11
CA LYS A 42 -16.86 -2.66 -8.66
C LYS A 42 -16.04 -1.67 -9.47
N THR A 43 -14.78 -2.03 -9.72
CA THR A 43 -13.86 -1.21 -10.49
C THR A 43 -12.63 -1.99 -10.93
N VAL A 44 -12.00 -1.50 -12.00
CA VAL A 44 -10.72 -1.98 -12.52
C VAL A 44 -9.75 -0.79 -12.53
N ILE A 45 -8.56 -1.00 -11.99
CA ILE A 45 -7.45 -0.06 -11.99
C ILE A 45 -6.38 -0.61 -12.90
N ASP A 46 -6.21 -0.04 -14.07
CA ASP A 46 -5.19 -0.43 -15.04
C ASP A 46 -3.79 -0.03 -14.52
N LEU A 47 -2.84 -0.94 -14.58
CA LEU A 47 -1.46 -0.68 -14.20
C LEU A 47 -0.66 0.05 -15.29
N GLU A 48 -1.25 0.23 -16.49
CA GLU A 48 -0.59 0.91 -17.62
C GLU A 48 0.80 0.31 -17.96
N GLY A 49 0.90 -1.02 -17.86
CA GLY A 49 2.14 -1.76 -18.12
C GLY A 49 3.18 -1.69 -16.99
N ARG A 50 2.85 -1.14 -15.83
CA ARG A 50 3.75 -1.11 -14.67
C ARG A 50 3.74 -2.44 -13.93
N GLU A 51 4.91 -2.87 -13.50
CA GLU A 51 5.06 -4.07 -12.68
C GLU A 51 4.99 -3.73 -11.20
N MET A 52 4.06 -4.35 -10.47
CA MET A 52 3.95 -4.19 -9.02
C MET A 52 5.12 -4.90 -8.32
N GLN A 53 5.89 -4.14 -7.53
CA GLN A 53 6.96 -4.67 -6.68
C GLN A 53 6.44 -5.00 -5.27
N GLY A 54 5.33 -4.42 -4.87
CA GLY A 54 4.67 -4.65 -3.60
C GLY A 54 3.28 -4.03 -3.61
N VAL A 55 2.39 -4.56 -2.80
CA VAL A 55 1.00 -4.10 -2.69
C VAL A 55 0.65 -3.74 -1.26
N PHE A 56 -0.29 -2.82 -1.09
CA PHE A 56 -0.85 -2.47 0.21
C PHE A 56 -2.35 -2.21 0.06
N TYR A 57 -3.07 -2.45 1.15
CA TYR A 57 -4.53 -2.34 1.16
C TYR A 57 -5.08 -2.24 2.58
N ASN A 58 -6.22 -1.62 2.70
CA ASN A 58 -7.13 -1.70 3.85
C ASN A 58 -8.54 -1.30 3.38
N SER A 59 -9.49 -1.11 4.28
CA SER A 59 -10.87 -0.73 3.96
C SER A 59 -11.01 0.64 3.27
N THR A 60 -10.01 1.52 3.35
CA THR A 60 -10.06 2.88 2.79
C THR A 60 -9.30 3.03 1.48
N CYS A 61 -8.28 2.20 1.26
CA CYS A 61 -7.42 2.29 0.08
C CYS A 61 -6.83 0.96 -0.37
N VAL A 62 -6.46 0.93 -1.64
CA VAL A 62 -5.60 -0.08 -2.25
C VAL A 62 -4.47 0.62 -2.99
N GLY A 63 -3.34 -0.05 -3.15
CA GLY A 63 -2.25 0.53 -3.91
C GLY A 63 -1.08 -0.40 -4.09
N TYR A 64 -0.09 0.11 -4.80
CA TYR A 64 1.13 -0.63 -5.11
C TYR A 64 2.33 0.30 -5.21
N ILE A 65 3.51 -0.28 -5.07
CA ILE A 65 4.78 0.35 -5.38
C ILE A 65 5.35 -0.30 -6.64
N ALA A 66 5.84 0.51 -7.56
CA ALA A 66 6.47 0.09 -8.81
C ALA A 66 7.80 0.80 -8.99
N LEU A 67 8.66 0.28 -9.87
CA LEU A 67 9.85 1.00 -10.29
C LEU A 67 9.46 2.32 -10.96
N ALA A 68 10.20 3.36 -10.69
CA ALA A 68 10.01 4.65 -11.35
C ALA A 68 10.56 4.61 -12.78
N ASP A 69 10.03 5.49 -13.64
CA ASP A 69 10.51 5.61 -15.01
C ASP A 69 12.00 5.97 -15.03
N PRO A 70 12.78 5.42 -16.00
CA PRO A 70 14.19 5.79 -16.17
C PRO A 70 14.34 7.31 -16.30
N GLY A 71 15.28 7.89 -15.53
CA GLY A 71 15.54 9.33 -15.55
C GLY A 71 14.63 10.18 -14.65
N SER A 72 13.66 9.59 -13.92
CA SER A 72 12.76 10.34 -13.04
C SER A 72 13.44 10.90 -11.77
N GLY A 73 14.68 10.48 -11.47
CA GLY A 73 15.39 10.86 -10.24
C GLY A 73 14.91 10.17 -8.97
N SER A 74 13.88 9.36 -9.06
CA SER A 74 13.39 8.50 -7.97
C SER A 74 13.57 7.03 -8.34
N LYS A 75 13.61 6.17 -7.32
CA LYS A 75 13.77 4.72 -7.50
C LYS A 75 12.42 4.03 -7.71
N TYR A 76 11.41 4.52 -7.03
CA TYR A 76 10.07 3.97 -7.04
C TYR A 76 9.00 5.05 -7.18
N LYS A 77 7.81 4.61 -7.58
CA LYS A 77 6.55 5.36 -7.45
C LYS A 77 5.55 4.55 -6.66
N ILE A 78 4.86 5.20 -5.72
CA ILE A 78 3.82 4.61 -4.88
C ILE A 78 2.49 5.15 -5.39
N TYR A 79 1.64 4.26 -5.90
CA TYR A 79 0.33 4.57 -6.46
C TYR A 79 -0.75 4.21 -5.45
N THR A 80 -1.56 5.18 -5.05
CA THR A 80 -2.62 5.02 -4.06
C THR A 80 -3.97 5.32 -4.66
N TYR A 81 -4.92 4.41 -4.45
CA TYR A 81 -6.31 4.50 -4.91
C TYR A 81 -7.25 4.32 -3.73
N GLY A 82 -8.40 4.98 -3.76
CA GLY A 82 -9.48 4.72 -2.82
C GLY A 82 -10.15 3.36 -3.09
N SER A 83 -10.91 2.87 -2.13
CA SER A 83 -11.71 1.64 -2.27
C SER A 83 -12.77 1.69 -3.39
N ASN A 84 -13.00 2.86 -3.97
CA ASN A 84 -13.83 3.07 -5.16
C ASN A 84 -13.03 3.13 -6.47
N GLY A 85 -11.71 2.86 -6.44
CA GLY A 85 -10.82 2.90 -7.59
C GLY A 85 -10.33 4.30 -8.00
N SER A 86 -10.76 5.36 -7.33
CA SER A 86 -10.28 6.72 -7.65
C SER A 86 -8.82 6.90 -7.21
N GLN A 87 -7.96 7.38 -8.11
CA GLN A 87 -6.57 7.67 -7.75
C GLN A 87 -6.52 8.79 -6.71
N LYS A 88 -5.83 8.53 -5.59
CA LYS A 88 -5.63 9.48 -4.50
C LYS A 88 -4.31 10.21 -4.61
N SER A 89 -3.25 9.47 -4.91
CA SER A 89 -1.91 10.05 -5.04
C SER A 89 -0.96 9.17 -5.85
N VAL A 90 0.12 9.82 -6.32
CA VAL A 90 1.33 9.17 -6.81
C VAL A 90 2.51 9.84 -6.12
N VAL A 91 3.29 9.07 -5.37
CA VAL A 91 4.43 9.57 -4.60
C VAL A 91 5.72 9.02 -5.20
N SER A 92 6.67 9.91 -5.48
CA SER A 92 8.05 9.52 -5.84
C SER A 92 8.81 9.13 -4.58
N TYR A 93 9.45 7.95 -4.60
CA TYR A 93 10.17 7.40 -3.47
C TYR A 93 11.57 6.95 -3.90
N SER A 94 12.60 7.38 -3.19
CA SER A 94 14.00 7.17 -3.58
C SER A 94 14.76 6.21 -2.69
N ASP A 95 14.25 5.95 -1.48
CA ASP A 95 14.92 5.06 -0.52
C ASP A 95 14.62 3.59 -0.83
N SER A 96 15.38 2.68 -0.26
CA SER A 96 15.05 1.25 -0.28
C SER A 96 13.90 0.96 0.68
N TYR A 97 13.14 -0.08 0.42
CA TYR A 97 12.10 -0.53 1.32
C TYR A 97 12.11 -2.06 1.47
N ASP A 98 11.74 -2.52 2.65
CA ASP A 98 11.53 -3.94 2.95
C ASP A 98 10.05 -4.29 3.03
N LYS A 99 9.24 -3.32 3.50
CA LYS A 99 7.80 -3.47 3.68
C LYS A 99 7.06 -2.20 3.28
N ILE A 100 5.88 -2.37 2.69
CA ILE A 100 4.91 -1.31 2.47
C ILE A 100 3.53 -1.83 2.86
N TYR A 101 2.77 -1.04 3.60
CA TYR A 101 1.40 -1.40 3.98
C TYR A 101 0.55 -0.16 4.28
N ALA A 102 -0.77 -0.34 4.22
CA ALA A 102 -1.74 0.67 4.60
C ALA A 102 -2.20 0.44 6.04
N ALA A 103 -2.25 1.50 6.84
CA ALA A 103 -2.76 1.49 8.19
C ALA A 103 -3.57 2.75 8.44
N GLN A 104 -4.84 2.60 8.85
CA GLN A 104 -5.77 3.72 8.94
C GLN A 104 -5.81 4.51 7.62
N ASP A 105 -5.57 5.82 7.62
CA ASP A 105 -5.53 6.69 6.45
C ASP A 105 -4.09 7.03 6.01
N GLU A 106 -3.17 6.08 6.18
CA GLU A 106 -1.74 6.27 5.95
C GLU A 106 -1.11 5.10 5.20
N ILE A 107 -0.05 5.40 4.46
CA ILE A 107 0.84 4.44 3.82
C ILE A 107 2.15 4.46 4.60
N ILE A 108 2.55 3.33 5.14
CA ILE A 108 3.79 3.17 5.91
C ILE A 108 4.78 2.37 5.08
N VAL A 109 5.94 2.96 4.87
CA VAL A 109 7.06 2.35 4.16
C VAL A 109 8.21 2.17 5.14
N VAL A 110 8.62 0.94 5.34
CA VAL A 110 9.70 0.56 6.26
C VAL A 110 10.85 0.02 5.45
N GLY A 111 12.01 0.63 5.58
CA GLY A 111 13.29 0.15 5.06
C GLY A 111 14.15 -0.46 6.16
N ASP A 112 15.41 -0.72 5.86
CA ASP A 112 16.37 -1.32 6.81
C ASP A 112 16.51 -0.48 8.09
N MET A 113 16.78 0.82 7.94
CA MET A 113 16.87 1.77 9.07
C MET A 113 15.98 3.01 8.88
N ASP A 114 15.19 3.06 7.82
CA ASP A 114 14.41 4.23 7.44
C ASP A 114 12.91 3.91 7.51
N CYS A 115 12.13 4.90 7.93
CA CYS A 115 10.67 4.84 7.86
C CYS A 115 10.12 6.12 7.24
N SER A 116 9.18 5.94 6.32
CA SER A 116 8.41 7.04 5.74
C SER A 116 6.92 6.76 5.90
N ILE A 117 6.18 7.77 6.33
CA ILE A 117 4.72 7.70 6.46
C ILE A 117 4.11 8.77 5.57
N PHE A 118 3.22 8.36 4.70
CA PHE A 118 2.49 9.23 3.78
C PHE A 118 1.01 9.22 4.11
N ARG A 119 0.35 10.37 3.97
CA ARG A 119 -1.12 10.43 3.94
C ARG A 119 -1.63 9.91 2.60
N LEU A 120 -2.89 9.53 2.51
CA LEU A 120 -3.49 9.04 1.26
C LEU A 120 -3.42 10.07 0.11
N ASN A 121 -3.33 11.35 0.41
CA ASN A 121 -3.14 12.40 -0.59
C ASN A 121 -1.68 12.56 -1.09
N GLY A 122 -0.78 11.69 -0.61
CA GLY A 122 0.64 11.68 -1.00
C GLY A 122 1.54 12.62 -0.22
N SER A 123 1.02 13.44 0.70
CA SER A 123 1.86 14.29 1.53
C SER A 123 2.63 13.46 2.56
N THR A 124 3.92 13.75 2.71
CA THR A 124 4.74 13.12 3.75
C THR A 124 4.28 13.60 5.12
N LYS A 125 3.93 12.65 5.98
CA LYS A 125 3.63 12.91 7.39
C LYS A 125 4.89 12.81 8.25
N PHE A 126 5.71 11.80 7.96
CA PHE A 126 6.90 11.50 8.73
C PHE A 126 7.95 10.86 7.83
N LYS A 127 9.21 11.20 8.05
CA LYS A 127 10.37 10.52 7.48
C LYS A 127 11.52 10.60 8.46
N TYR A 128 12.08 9.44 8.81
CA TYR A 128 13.16 9.39 9.80
C TYR A 128 14.08 8.18 9.55
N SER A 129 15.38 8.40 9.79
CA SER A 129 16.41 7.36 9.78
C SER A 129 16.79 7.03 11.23
N PHE A 130 16.59 5.79 11.59
CA PHE A 130 16.90 5.26 12.92
C PHE A 130 18.35 4.79 12.97
N SER A 131 18.90 4.70 14.18
CA SER A 131 20.26 4.18 14.41
C SER A 131 20.34 2.65 14.45
N LYS A 132 19.18 1.97 14.40
CA LYS A 132 19.06 0.51 14.51
C LYS A 132 18.18 0.00 13.39
N LYS A 133 18.43 -1.24 13.00
CA LYS A 133 17.63 -1.92 11.99
C LYS A 133 16.19 -2.09 12.44
N LEU A 134 15.27 -1.69 11.58
CA LEU A 134 13.83 -1.77 11.82
C LEU A 134 13.30 -3.17 11.50
N VAL A 135 12.40 -3.62 12.33
CA VAL A 135 11.56 -4.80 12.07
C VAL A 135 10.18 -4.37 11.60
N ASN A 136 9.59 -3.37 12.25
CA ASN A 136 8.30 -2.82 11.86
C ASN A 136 8.02 -1.46 12.49
N VAL A 137 7.05 -0.72 11.94
CA VAL A 137 6.52 0.53 12.50
C VAL A 137 5.01 0.48 12.36
N VAL A 138 4.27 0.46 13.46
CA VAL A 138 2.81 0.35 13.45
C VAL A 138 2.17 1.52 14.18
N PRO A 139 1.04 2.08 13.67
CA PRO A 139 0.30 3.11 14.41
C PRO A 139 -0.20 2.55 15.73
N ASP A 140 -0.15 3.37 16.79
CA ASP A 140 -0.79 3.05 18.06
C ASP A 140 -2.29 3.44 18.01
N ALA A 141 -3.03 3.05 19.04
CA ALA A 141 -4.43 3.45 19.23
C ALA A 141 -4.57 4.97 19.41
N ASN A 142 -3.56 5.62 19.97
CA ASN A 142 -3.49 7.08 20.05
C ASN A 142 -3.08 7.67 18.71
N LYS A 143 -3.81 8.68 18.27
CA LYS A 143 -3.45 9.42 17.05
C LYS A 143 -2.06 10.03 17.21
N GLU A 144 -1.29 10.02 16.09
CA GLU A 144 0.08 10.56 16.01
C GLU A 144 1.12 9.78 16.83
N GLU A 145 0.78 8.61 17.38
CA GLU A 145 1.73 7.73 18.05
C GLU A 145 1.99 6.46 17.25
N TYR A 146 3.24 6.00 17.27
CA TYR A 146 3.67 4.80 16.53
C TYR A 146 4.56 3.94 17.41
N VAL A 147 4.33 2.64 17.35
CA VAL A 147 5.22 1.64 17.94
C VAL A 147 6.28 1.31 16.92
N VAL A 148 7.51 1.66 17.21
CA VAL A 148 8.69 1.34 16.40
C VAL A 148 9.37 0.12 17.00
N ILE A 149 9.47 -0.93 16.21
CA ILE A 149 10.09 -2.20 16.59
C ILE A 149 11.40 -2.32 15.81
N SER A 150 12.51 -2.38 16.52
CA SER A 150 13.84 -2.67 15.98
C SER A 150 14.31 -4.05 16.41
N GLU A 151 15.45 -4.52 15.90
CA GLU A 151 16.04 -5.81 16.30
C GLU A 151 16.36 -5.92 17.80
N SER A 152 16.54 -4.80 18.49
CA SER A 152 17.01 -4.78 19.88
C SER A 152 16.04 -4.12 20.87
N GLU A 153 15.04 -3.38 20.40
CA GLU A 153 14.12 -2.66 21.28
C GLU A 153 12.80 -2.33 20.60
N THR A 154 11.82 -2.04 21.43
CA THR A 154 10.53 -1.47 21.02
C THR A 154 10.36 -0.13 21.72
N GLN A 155 9.98 0.90 21.00
CA GLN A 155 9.74 2.24 21.50
C GLN A 155 8.46 2.84 20.92
N ILE A 156 7.84 3.75 21.67
CA ILE A 156 6.71 4.55 21.18
C ILE A 156 7.27 5.93 20.81
N ILE A 157 6.94 6.38 19.61
CA ILE A 157 7.25 7.73 19.16
C ILE A 157 5.93 8.50 18.95
N ALA A 158 5.91 9.76 19.39
CA ALA A 158 4.82 10.69 19.16
C ALA A 158 5.27 11.73 18.14
N LEU A 159 4.50 11.92 17.07
CA LEU A 159 4.71 12.97 16.10
C LEU A 159 4.06 14.26 16.62
N LYS A 160 4.83 15.33 16.67
CA LYS A 160 4.35 16.65 17.13
C LYS A 160 4.11 17.57 15.93
#